data_45ea538a8641255b9da2960a782cd003
#
_entry.id   45ea538a8641255b9da2960a782cd003
#
_cell.length_a   1.000
_cell.length_b   1.000
_cell.length_c   1.000
_cell.angle_alpha   90.00
_cell.angle_beta   90.00
_cell.angle_gamma   90.00
#
_symmetry.space_group_name_H-M   'P 1'
#
loop_
_entity.id
_entity.type
_entity.pdbx_description
1 polymer ?
#
loop_
_entity_poly.entity_id
_entity_poly.type
_entity_poly.pdbx_seq_one_letter_code
_entity_poly.pdbx_strand_id
1 'polypeptide(L)'
;DKDLIVDYIWDNRDSFTAVSFISDYGDKDFNQAPFTSVLNLDELVTTYGKGAILASGLIIDGLHYFNNNLWMACDSLLDDTIPVTGTREQVLLKKYWISRAKKFAKNYFKNDLMKMIYCLKDVHLFHKWETITRQFKEVNFGEILDKPQYKDVSDYAAQACSGGSCEITKI
;
A
#
# COMPACT_ATOMS: atom_id res chain seq x y z
N ASP A 1 -14.71 19.55 -5.75
CA ASP A 1 -16.03 19.98 -5.27
C ASP A 1 -16.30 19.61 -3.83
N LYS A 2 -15.38 20.10 -2.95
CA LYS A 2 -15.48 19.87 -1.51
C LYS A 2 -16.75 20.47 -0.93
N ASP A 3 -17.15 21.65 -1.43
CA ASP A 3 -18.33 22.37 -0.94
C ASP A 3 -19.62 21.59 -1.19
N LEU A 4 -19.76 20.97 -2.36
CA LEU A 4 -20.91 20.11 -2.67
C LEU A 4 -21.03 18.90 -1.73
N ILE A 5 -19.91 18.32 -1.31
CA ILE A 5 -19.89 17.19 -0.37
C ILE A 5 -20.30 17.69 1.03
N VAL A 6 -19.76 18.82 1.44
CA VAL A 6 -20.09 19.43 2.74
C VAL A 6 -21.58 19.80 2.80
N ASP A 7 -22.11 20.45 1.76
CA ASP A 7 -23.53 20.80 1.66
C ASP A 7 -24.42 19.56 1.69
N TYR A 8 -24.07 18.52 0.93
CA TYR A 8 -24.81 17.25 0.94
C TYR A 8 -24.86 16.61 2.32
N ILE A 9 -23.73 16.58 3.04
CA ILE A 9 -23.67 16.01 4.39
C ILE A 9 -24.47 16.86 5.35
N TRP A 10 -24.39 18.18 5.24
CA TRP A 10 -25.15 19.10 6.10
C TRP A 10 -26.65 18.95 5.90
N ASP A 11 -27.12 18.88 4.66
CA ASP A 11 -28.53 18.73 4.33
C ASP A 11 -29.11 17.38 4.79
N ASN A 12 -28.26 16.34 4.84
CA ASN A 12 -28.67 14.99 5.21
C ASN A 12 -28.13 14.57 6.61
N ARG A 13 -27.70 15.50 7.45
CA ARG A 13 -27.04 15.24 8.74
C ARG A 13 -27.83 14.32 9.68
N ASP A 14 -29.17 14.34 9.60
CA ASP A 14 -30.02 13.49 10.42
C ASP A 14 -30.05 12.01 9.98
N SER A 15 -29.49 11.73 8.79
CA SER A 15 -29.38 10.38 8.22
C SER A 15 -28.05 9.70 8.51
N PHE A 16 -27.07 10.41 9.08
CA PHE A 16 -25.74 9.89 9.34
C PHE A 16 -25.45 9.86 10.85
N THR A 17 -24.93 8.72 11.32
CA THR A 17 -24.36 8.60 12.67
C THR A 17 -22.91 9.07 12.71
N ALA A 18 -22.17 8.85 11.62
CA ALA A 18 -20.80 9.32 11.42
C ALA A 18 -20.49 9.36 9.91
N VAL A 19 -19.56 10.24 9.54
CA VAL A 19 -19.05 10.34 8.17
C VAL A 19 -17.53 10.26 8.22
N SER A 20 -16.96 9.37 7.41
CA SER A 20 -15.51 9.27 7.23
C SER A 20 -15.13 9.67 5.82
N PHE A 21 -14.13 10.54 5.70
CA PHE A 21 -13.56 10.92 4.41
C PHE A 21 -12.31 10.13 4.15
N ILE A 22 -12.29 9.42 3.03
CA ILE A 22 -11.11 8.71 2.54
C ILE A 22 -10.78 9.32 1.19
N SER A 23 -9.54 9.75 0.98
CA SER A 23 -9.09 10.23 -0.33
C SER A 23 -9.08 9.08 -1.34
N ASP A 24 -9.12 9.39 -2.65
CA ASP A 24 -8.99 8.39 -3.72
C ASP A 24 -7.75 7.49 -3.58
N TYR A 25 -6.79 7.94 -2.81
CA TYR A 25 -5.54 7.23 -2.53
C TYR A 25 -5.45 6.71 -1.09
N GLY A 26 -6.50 6.91 -0.29
CA GLY A 26 -6.49 6.72 1.15
C GLY A 26 -6.33 5.26 1.58
N ASP A 27 -6.78 4.30 0.78
CA ASP A 27 -6.60 2.88 1.03
C ASP A 27 -5.11 2.47 0.97
N LYS A 28 -4.32 3.13 0.13
CA LYS A 28 -2.89 2.85 -0.06
C LYS A 28 -1.99 3.49 0.99
N ASP A 29 -2.42 4.59 1.58
CA ASP A 29 -1.71 5.30 2.64
C ASP A 29 -2.20 4.90 4.05
N PHE A 30 -3.30 4.16 4.15
CA PHE A 30 -3.88 3.75 5.43
C PHE A 30 -3.41 2.35 5.81
N ASN A 31 -2.49 2.28 6.77
CA ASN A 31 -1.85 1.03 7.21
C ASN A 31 -2.81 -0.05 7.74
N GLN A 32 -4.03 0.33 8.13
CA GLN A 32 -5.05 -0.57 8.65
C GLN A 32 -6.15 -0.89 7.64
N ALA A 33 -6.01 -0.44 6.39
CA ALA A 33 -6.96 -0.82 5.34
C ALA A 33 -6.94 -2.34 5.15
N PRO A 34 -8.09 -3.02 5.21
CA PRO A 34 -8.14 -4.48 5.08
C PRO A 34 -7.78 -4.95 3.67
N PHE A 35 -7.93 -4.08 2.69
CA PHE A 35 -7.62 -4.35 1.29
C PHE A 35 -6.92 -3.14 0.66
N THR A 36 -5.99 -3.41 -0.24
CA THR A 36 -5.32 -2.39 -1.04
C THR A 36 -5.43 -2.77 -2.52
N SER A 37 -5.91 -1.85 -3.33
CA SER A 37 -5.96 -2.03 -4.79
C SER A 37 -4.56 -2.05 -5.38
N VAL A 38 -4.28 -3.05 -6.19
CA VAL A 38 -3.02 -3.16 -6.92
C VAL A 38 -3.31 -3.02 -8.41
N LEU A 39 -2.75 -2.01 -9.04
CA LEU A 39 -2.85 -1.84 -10.49
C LEU A 39 -2.02 -2.89 -11.21
N ASN A 40 -2.56 -3.48 -12.26
CA ASN A 40 -1.80 -4.34 -13.14
C ASN A 40 -0.86 -3.52 -14.06
N LEU A 41 -0.01 -4.19 -14.84
CA LEU A 41 0.99 -3.52 -15.66
C LEU A 41 0.37 -2.59 -16.72
N ASP A 42 -0.73 -3.00 -17.34
CA ASP A 42 -1.41 -2.21 -18.39
C ASP A 42 -2.05 -0.96 -17.78
N GLU A 43 -2.65 -1.08 -16.61
CA GLU A 43 -3.21 0.04 -15.84
C GLU A 43 -2.11 1.01 -15.39
N LEU A 44 -0.98 0.50 -14.91
CA LEU A 44 0.18 1.32 -14.55
C LEU A 44 0.71 2.13 -15.74
N VAL A 45 0.85 1.47 -16.90
CA VAL A 45 1.33 2.14 -18.11
C VAL A 45 0.30 3.14 -18.64
N THR A 46 -0.98 2.82 -18.57
CA THR A 46 -2.07 3.73 -18.97
C THR A 46 -2.09 4.98 -18.10
N THR A 47 -1.92 4.82 -16.78
CA THR A 47 -2.01 5.91 -15.80
C THR A 47 -0.76 6.79 -15.79
N TYR A 48 0.42 6.17 -15.84
CA TYR A 48 1.71 6.84 -15.60
C TYR A 48 2.63 6.88 -16.82
N GLY A 49 2.25 6.20 -17.91
CA GLY A 49 3.04 6.16 -19.13
C GLY A 49 4.38 5.45 -18.96
N LYS A 50 5.39 5.89 -19.70
CA LYS A 50 6.75 5.32 -19.64
C LYS A 50 7.40 5.42 -18.26
N GLY A 51 6.95 6.35 -17.42
CA GLY A 51 7.41 6.50 -16.05
C GLY A 51 7.22 5.22 -15.22
N ALA A 52 6.08 4.54 -15.37
CA ALA A 52 5.82 3.27 -14.67
C ALA A 52 6.86 2.19 -14.98
N ILE A 53 7.22 2.02 -16.25
CA ILE A 53 8.18 1.00 -16.67
C ILE A 53 9.58 1.27 -16.10
N LEU A 54 9.96 2.53 -16.01
CA LEU A 54 11.31 2.97 -15.60
C LEU A 54 11.45 3.21 -14.09
N ALA A 55 10.34 3.15 -13.33
CA ALA A 55 10.31 3.45 -11.91
C ALA A 55 11.08 2.44 -11.04
N SER A 56 11.17 1.18 -11.46
CA SER A 56 11.74 0.08 -10.65
C SER A 56 13.14 0.37 -10.13
N GLY A 57 14.03 0.90 -10.97
CA GLY A 57 15.39 1.25 -10.54
C GLY A 57 15.42 2.34 -9.48
N LEU A 58 14.54 3.34 -9.59
CA LEU A 58 14.44 4.41 -8.59
C LEU A 58 13.85 3.90 -7.28
N ILE A 59 12.90 2.95 -7.35
CA ILE A 59 12.30 2.30 -6.18
C ILE A 59 13.36 1.48 -5.43
N ILE A 60 14.12 0.64 -6.14
CA ILE A 60 15.16 -0.21 -5.54
C ILE A 60 16.20 0.64 -4.81
N ASP A 61 16.69 1.69 -5.45
CA ASP A 61 17.65 2.61 -4.83
C ASP A 61 17.03 3.36 -3.63
N GLY A 62 15.78 3.79 -3.74
CA GLY A 62 15.05 4.43 -2.65
C GLY A 62 14.91 3.52 -1.43
N LEU A 63 14.49 2.29 -1.64
CA LEU A 63 14.41 1.29 -0.57
C LEU A 63 15.79 1.05 0.07
N HIS A 64 16.83 0.90 -0.76
CA HIS A 64 18.19 0.65 -0.26
C HIS A 64 18.71 1.82 0.59
N TYR A 65 18.55 3.06 0.11
CA TYR A 65 19.13 4.22 0.80
C TYR A 65 18.29 4.72 1.97
N PHE A 66 17.02 4.38 2.04
CA PHE A 66 16.09 4.78 3.10
C PHE A 66 15.61 3.62 3.97
N ASN A 67 16.48 2.61 4.19
CA ASN A 67 16.23 1.47 5.10
C ASN A 67 14.90 0.74 4.82
N ASN A 68 14.64 0.39 3.56
CA ASN A 68 13.41 -0.23 3.07
C ASN A 68 12.14 0.60 3.30
N ASN A 69 12.27 1.90 3.50
CA ASN A 69 11.15 2.80 3.68
C ASN A 69 10.98 3.74 2.47
N LEU A 70 10.19 3.30 1.50
CA LEU A 70 9.90 4.10 0.30
C LEU A 70 9.11 5.37 0.63
N TRP A 71 8.27 5.35 1.69
CA TRP A 71 7.51 6.51 2.11
C TRP A 71 8.43 7.63 2.58
N MET A 72 9.40 7.30 3.42
CA MET A 72 10.42 8.26 3.87
C MET A 72 11.21 8.85 2.70
N ALA A 73 11.51 8.01 1.69
CA ALA A 73 12.16 8.48 0.47
C ALA A 73 11.27 9.48 -0.28
N CYS A 74 9.98 9.19 -0.42
CA CYS A 74 9.01 10.07 -1.08
C CYS A 74 8.78 11.37 -0.29
N ASP A 75 8.65 11.30 1.03
CA ASP A 75 8.46 12.47 1.89
C ASP A 75 9.63 13.45 1.78
N SER A 76 10.87 12.92 1.67
CA SER A 76 12.07 13.74 1.46
C SER A 76 12.12 14.49 0.12
N LEU A 77 11.21 14.14 -0.83
CA LEU A 77 11.06 14.87 -2.09
C LEU A 77 10.10 16.06 -1.96
N LEU A 78 9.13 15.96 -1.05
CA LEU A 78 8.07 16.96 -0.88
C LEU A 78 8.48 18.08 0.06
N ASP A 79 9.34 17.77 1.02
CA ASP A 79 9.76 18.70 2.04
C ASP A 79 11.29 18.75 2.16
N ASP A 80 11.88 19.78 1.56
CA ASP A 80 13.33 20.01 1.61
C ASP A 80 13.82 20.38 3.04
N THR A 81 12.90 20.64 3.99
CA THR A 81 13.25 20.94 5.39
C THR A 81 13.45 19.67 6.22
N ILE A 82 12.97 18.51 5.75
CA ILE A 82 13.20 17.23 6.41
C ILE A 82 14.69 16.91 6.37
N PRO A 83 15.38 16.84 7.52
CA PRO A 83 16.82 16.63 7.54
C PRO A 83 17.13 15.20 7.06
N VAL A 84 17.98 15.10 6.07
CA VAL A 84 18.53 13.81 5.63
C VAL A 84 19.55 13.34 6.66
N THR A 85 19.16 12.39 7.50
CA THR A 85 19.97 11.87 8.61
C THR A 85 20.74 10.60 8.22
N GLY A 86 21.84 10.32 8.93
CA GLY A 86 22.67 9.15 8.75
C GLY A 86 24.16 9.46 8.76
N THR A 87 24.97 8.47 8.42
CA THR A 87 26.41 8.69 8.20
C THR A 87 26.63 9.61 7.01
N ARG A 88 27.84 10.17 6.89
CA ARG A 88 28.19 11.07 5.76
C ARG A 88 27.90 10.40 4.40
N GLU A 89 28.21 9.13 4.28
CA GLU A 89 27.97 8.35 3.06
C GLU A 89 26.46 8.16 2.80
N GLN A 90 25.70 7.76 3.81
CA GLN A 90 24.25 7.60 3.71
C GLN A 90 23.56 8.92 3.30
N VAL A 91 23.98 10.03 3.86
CA VAL A 91 23.45 11.35 3.50
C VAL A 91 23.73 11.69 2.04
N LEU A 92 24.94 11.38 1.54
CA LEU A 92 25.28 11.59 0.13
C LEU A 92 24.41 10.72 -0.81
N LEU A 93 24.23 9.44 -0.49
CA LEU A 93 23.40 8.53 -1.27
C LEU A 93 21.92 8.96 -1.30
N LYS A 94 21.37 9.37 -0.18
CA LYS A 94 20.01 9.91 -0.10
C LYS A 94 19.84 11.19 -0.93
N LYS A 95 20.77 12.14 -0.82
CA LYS A 95 20.77 13.36 -1.64
C LYS A 95 20.90 13.06 -3.14
N TYR A 96 21.74 12.11 -3.48
CA TYR A 96 21.86 11.63 -4.86
C TYR A 96 20.54 11.07 -5.37
N TRP A 97 19.87 10.23 -4.58
CA TRP A 97 18.57 9.69 -4.92
C TRP A 97 17.52 10.79 -5.14
N ILE A 98 17.42 11.76 -4.21
CA ILE A 98 16.52 12.90 -4.32
C ILE A 98 16.77 13.68 -5.65
N SER A 99 18.02 13.93 -5.99
CA SER A 99 18.37 14.60 -7.24
C SER A 99 17.93 13.80 -8.48
N ARG A 100 18.13 12.47 -8.47
CA ARG A 100 17.66 11.58 -9.55
C ARG A 100 16.15 11.55 -9.65
N ALA A 101 15.46 11.49 -8.52
CA ALA A 101 14.00 11.49 -8.47
C ALA A 101 13.40 12.79 -9.02
N LYS A 102 13.95 13.95 -8.65
CA LYS A 102 13.56 15.25 -9.22
C LYS A 102 13.80 15.29 -10.75
N LYS A 103 14.92 14.75 -11.23
CA LYS A 103 15.19 14.64 -12.68
C LYS A 103 14.22 13.68 -13.37
N PHE A 104 13.86 12.59 -12.71
CA PHE A 104 12.89 11.61 -13.21
C PHE A 104 11.49 12.24 -13.33
N ALA A 105 11.06 13.00 -12.30
CA ALA A 105 9.81 13.76 -12.36
C ALA A 105 9.79 14.74 -13.53
N LYS A 106 10.88 15.46 -13.75
CA LYS A 106 11.01 16.40 -14.89
C LYS A 106 10.84 15.68 -16.24
N ASN A 107 11.49 14.54 -16.38
CA ASN A 107 11.55 13.84 -17.67
C ASN A 107 10.26 13.10 -18.04
N TYR A 108 9.56 12.54 -17.04
CA TYR A 108 8.44 11.63 -17.28
C TYR A 108 7.11 12.14 -16.74
N PHE A 109 7.11 13.11 -15.82
CA PHE A 109 5.91 13.62 -15.14
C PHE A 109 5.74 15.13 -15.24
N LYS A 110 6.46 15.82 -16.13
CA LYS A 110 6.38 17.28 -16.33
C LYS A 110 6.57 18.07 -15.01
N ASN A 111 7.46 17.62 -14.14
CA ASN A 111 7.69 18.11 -12.77
C ASN A 111 6.54 17.88 -11.77
N ASP A 112 5.54 17.07 -12.09
CA ASP A 112 4.52 16.68 -11.15
C ASP A 112 5.09 15.61 -10.19
N LEU A 113 5.62 16.08 -9.05
CA LEU A 113 6.21 15.23 -8.01
C LEU A 113 5.17 14.31 -7.38
N MET A 114 3.94 14.80 -7.17
CA MET A 114 2.87 13.97 -6.57
C MET A 114 2.50 12.83 -7.48
N LYS A 115 2.28 13.07 -8.77
CA LYS A 115 1.99 12.01 -9.74
C LYS A 115 3.13 11.00 -9.82
N MET A 116 4.39 11.47 -9.75
CA MET A 116 5.54 10.57 -9.71
C MET A 116 5.57 9.73 -8.43
N ILE A 117 5.31 10.31 -7.28
CA ILE A 117 5.27 9.60 -5.99
C ILE A 117 4.19 8.51 -6.03
N TYR A 118 3.01 8.81 -6.54
CA TYR A 118 1.96 7.83 -6.72
C TYR A 118 2.38 6.70 -7.66
N CYS A 119 3.06 7.02 -8.76
CA CYS A 119 3.64 6.01 -9.63
C CYS A 119 4.64 5.10 -8.89
N LEU A 120 5.55 5.66 -8.10
CA LEU A 120 6.52 4.87 -7.33
C LEU A 120 5.81 3.94 -6.32
N LYS A 121 4.79 4.43 -5.65
CA LYS A 121 3.99 3.67 -4.69
C LYS A 121 3.25 2.52 -5.37
N ASP A 122 2.56 2.79 -6.48
CA ASP A 122 1.79 1.78 -7.22
C ASP A 122 2.67 0.71 -7.85
N VAL A 123 3.78 1.10 -8.46
CA VAL A 123 4.75 0.15 -9.03
C VAL A 123 5.38 -0.70 -7.92
N HIS A 124 5.65 -0.12 -6.74
CA HIS A 124 6.15 -0.89 -5.60
C HIS A 124 5.12 -1.91 -5.09
N LEU A 125 3.84 -1.54 -5.00
CA LEU A 125 2.75 -2.45 -4.64
C LEU A 125 2.60 -3.58 -5.67
N PHE A 126 2.67 -3.25 -6.95
CA PHE A 126 2.65 -4.24 -8.03
C PHE A 126 3.78 -5.26 -7.88
N HIS A 127 5.01 -4.84 -7.63
CA HIS A 127 6.13 -5.76 -7.40
C HIS A 127 5.96 -6.62 -6.16
N LYS A 128 5.42 -6.07 -5.07
CA LYS A 128 5.08 -6.85 -3.88
C LYS A 128 4.03 -7.91 -4.20
N TRP A 129 2.97 -7.52 -4.91
CA TRP A 129 1.90 -8.42 -5.33
C TRP A 129 2.43 -9.55 -6.20
N GLU A 130 3.24 -9.24 -7.22
CA GLU A 130 3.87 -10.27 -8.05
C GLU A 130 4.71 -11.26 -7.22
N THR A 131 5.47 -10.74 -6.25
CA THR A 131 6.30 -11.58 -5.38
C THR A 131 5.44 -12.54 -4.55
N ILE A 132 4.35 -12.05 -3.95
CA ILE A 132 3.41 -12.85 -3.17
C ILE A 132 2.72 -13.89 -4.07
N THR A 133 2.26 -13.49 -5.24
CA THR A 133 1.54 -14.37 -6.18
C THR A 133 2.44 -15.51 -6.67
N ARG A 134 3.73 -15.23 -6.94
CA ARG A 134 4.70 -16.28 -7.33
C ARG A 134 4.98 -17.28 -6.20
N GLN A 135 4.80 -16.86 -4.94
CA GLN A 135 5.00 -17.72 -3.76
C GLN A 135 3.71 -18.42 -3.33
N PHE A 136 2.58 -18.01 -3.90
CA PHE A 136 1.28 -18.57 -3.56
C PHE A 136 1.26 -20.07 -3.88
N LYS A 137 0.86 -20.86 -2.89
CA LYS A 137 0.59 -22.29 -3.05
C LYS A 137 -0.86 -22.53 -2.67
N GLU A 138 -1.59 -23.20 -3.54
CA GLU A 138 -2.92 -23.64 -3.22
C GLU A 138 -2.88 -24.61 -2.02
N VAL A 139 -3.69 -24.33 -1.01
CA VAL A 139 -3.79 -25.18 0.18
C VAL A 139 -5.01 -26.05 0.02
N ASN A 140 -4.80 -27.36 -0.09
CA ASN A 140 -5.88 -28.33 -0.05
C ASN A 140 -6.32 -28.52 1.41
N PHE A 141 -7.35 -27.82 1.81
CA PHE A 141 -7.88 -27.89 3.17
C PHE A 141 -8.43 -29.29 3.49
N GLY A 142 -8.93 -30.06 2.51
CA GLY A 142 -9.34 -31.44 2.69
C GLY A 142 -8.20 -32.33 3.18
N GLU A 143 -7.03 -32.22 2.56
CA GLU A 143 -5.84 -32.99 2.98
C GLU A 143 -5.33 -32.60 4.38
N ILE A 144 -5.53 -31.35 4.78
CA ILE A 144 -5.14 -30.87 6.11
C ILE A 144 -6.09 -31.44 7.16
N LEU A 145 -7.39 -31.41 6.90
CA LEU A 145 -8.40 -31.91 7.83
C LEU A 145 -8.36 -33.43 8.02
N ASP A 146 -7.88 -34.16 7.02
CA ASP A 146 -7.72 -35.62 7.09
C ASP A 146 -6.51 -36.07 7.95
N LYS A 147 -5.63 -35.14 8.32
CA LYS A 147 -4.49 -35.47 9.21
C LYS A 147 -5.00 -35.79 10.62
N PRO A 148 -4.47 -36.88 11.26
CA PRO A 148 -4.93 -37.30 12.59
C PRO A 148 -4.88 -36.22 13.66
N GLN A 149 -3.93 -35.30 13.55
CA GLN A 149 -3.74 -34.20 14.50
C GLN A 149 -4.83 -33.11 14.45
N TYR A 150 -5.66 -33.11 13.39
CA TYR A 150 -6.76 -32.15 13.22
C TYR A 150 -8.15 -32.81 13.29
N LYS A 151 -8.22 -34.11 13.64
CA LYS A 151 -9.52 -34.81 13.73
C LYS A 151 -10.37 -34.38 14.92
N ASP A 152 -9.74 -33.75 15.91
CA ASP A 152 -10.47 -33.22 17.08
C ASP A 152 -10.64 -31.71 16.96
N VAL A 153 -11.51 -31.31 16.04
CA VAL A 153 -11.82 -29.89 15.76
C VAL A 153 -12.65 -29.27 16.87
N SER A 154 -13.21 -30.10 17.79
CA SER A 154 -14.10 -29.65 18.86
C SER A 154 -13.42 -28.67 19.80
N ASP A 155 -12.16 -28.90 20.15
CA ASP A 155 -11.40 -28.04 21.05
C ASP A 155 -11.03 -26.70 20.42
N TYR A 156 -10.74 -26.68 19.10
CA TYR A 156 -10.44 -25.44 18.38
C TYR A 156 -11.69 -24.60 18.10
N ALA A 157 -12.81 -25.26 17.81
CA ALA A 157 -14.10 -24.60 17.67
C ALA A 157 -14.54 -23.95 18.99
N ALA A 158 -14.34 -24.62 20.13
CA ALA A 158 -14.60 -24.07 21.45
C ALA A 158 -13.72 -22.87 21.77
N GLN A 159 -12.44 -22.87 21.40
CA GLN A 159 -11.53 -21.75 21.58
C GLN A 159 -11.86 -20.56 20.67
N ALA A 160 -12.24 -20.81 19.41
CA ALA A 160 -12.63 -19.76 18.47
C ALA A 160 -13.93 -19.05 18.87
N CYS A 161 -14.84 -19.77 19.59
CA CYS A 161 -16.13 -19.25 20.04
C CYS A 161 -16.11 -18.69 21.47
N SER A 162 -14.98 -18.64 22.15
CA SER A 162 -14.87 -18.10 23.52
C SER A 162 -15.22 -16.61 23.64
N GLY A 163 -15.46 -15.92 22.52
CA GLY A 163 -15.94 -14.53 22.44
C GLY A 163 -17.46 -14.33 22.48
N GLY A 164 -18.26 -15.36 22.74
CA GLY A 164 -19.63 -15.21 23.21
C GLY A 164 -20.72 -15.03 22.15
N SER A 165 -20.52 -15.37 20.86
CA SER A 165 -21.57 -15.17 19.84
C SER A 165 -21.68 -16.23 18.74
N CYS A 166 -21.04 -17.38 18.85
CA CYS A 166 -21.21 -18.46 17.87
C CYS A 166 -21.93 -19.66 18.50
N GLU A 167 -23.23 -19.81 18.25
CA GLU A 167 -23.92 -21.08 18.45
C GLU A 167 -23.54 -22.03 17.33
N ILE A 168 -22.70 -23.01 17.60
CA ILE A 168 -22.47 -24.13 16.70
C ILE A 168 -23.61 -25.14 16.92
N THR A 169 -24.62 -25.07 16.10
CA THR A 169 -25.62 -26.15 16.03
C THR A 169 -24.93 -27.40 15.47
N LYS A 170 -24.84 -28.45 16.29
CA LYS A 170 -24.45 -29.79 15.81
C LYS A 170 -25.44 -30.26 14.77
N ILE A 171 -24.98 -30.50 13.56
CA ILE A 171 -25.72 -31.23 12.52
C ILE A 171 -25.57 -32.72 12.80
#